data_ab2d0fd9925b9700d0cdf2e6825042ac
#
_entry.id   ab2d0fd9925b9700d0cdf2e6825042ac
#
_cell.length_a   1.000
_cell.length_b   1.000
_cell.length_c   1.000
_cell.angle_alpha   90.00
_cell.angle_beta   90.00
_cell.angle_gamma   90.00
#
_symmetry.space_group_name_H-M   'P 1'
#
loop_
_entity.id
_entity.type
_entity.pdbx_description
1 polymer ?
#
loop_
_entity_poly.entity_id
_entity_poly.type
_entity_poly.pdbx_seq_one_letter_code
_entity_poly.pdbx_strand_id
1 'polypeptide(L)'
;GSALAAALTAYTDAVNADTPNVSPSNKTLAISAACLADGTEVVLDQEQANTVNGFGVATFLNMSGFRLWGNNTAAYPGNTDPKDRWFSVRRFLSWAANSFILTYFSKVDSPANKRLIEAIVDSENVRGNGFVARGVCARYEVIYDEAENTTADLLDGKITFHQYITPYTPAEDIEDVIEFDPDALTTALS
;
A
#
# COMPACT_ATOMS: atom_id res chain seq x y z
N GLY A 1 1.59 8.54 -20.40
CA GLY A 1 0.87 8.41 -19.12
C GLY A 1 1.59 7.49 -18.14
N SER A 2 1.87 6.25 -18.52
CA SER A 2 2.45 5.23 -17.63
C SER A 2 3.81 5.61 -17.03
N ALA A 3 4.71 6.22 -17.83
CA ALA A 3 6.01 6.68 -17.34
C ALA A 3 5.89 7.77 -16.26
N LEU A 4 4.92 8.69 -16.40
CA LEU A 4 4.65 9.72 -15.40
C LEU A 4 4.07 9.12 -14.12
N ALA A 5 3.15 8.18 -14.24
CA ALA A 5 2.60 7.46 -13.09
C ALA A 5 3.70 6.69 -12.33
N ALA A 6 4.60 6.03 -13.05
CA ALA A 6 5.75 5.33 -12.45
C ALA A 6 6.72 6.31 -11.75
N ALA A 7 7.05 7.44 -12.39
CA ALA A 7 7.91 8.47 -11.80
C ALA A 7 7.28 9.07 -10.53
N LEU A 8 5.98 9.38 -10.58
CA LEU A 8 5.24 9.89 -9.42
C LEU A 8 5.22 8.87 -8.28
N THR A 9 5.06 7.60 -8.60
CA THR A 9 5.11 6.52 -7.62
C THR A 9 6.48 6.44 -6.95
N ALA A 10 7.56 6.44 -7.73
CA ALA A 10 8.93 6.42 -7.20
C ALA A 10 9.23 7.66 -6.35
N TYR A 11 8.78 8.84 -6.79
CA TYR A 11 8.90 10.07 -6.00
C TYR A 11 8.15 9.98 -4.68
N THR A 12 6.91 9.46 -4.72
CA THR A 12 6.09 9.29 -3.51
C THR A 12 6.77 8.37 -2.49
N ASP A 13 7.39 7.29 -2.96
CA ASP A 13 8.15 6.38 -2.08
C ASP A 13 9.39 7.07 -1.49
N ALA A 14 10.16 7.78 -2.32
CA ALA A 14 11.38 8.46 -1.89
C ALA A 14 11.11 9.50 -0.80
N VAL A 15 10.05 10.30 -0.92
CA VAL A 15 9.67 11.29 0.11
C VAL A 15 9.05 10.64 1.36
N ASN A 16 8.65 9.37 1.27
CA ASN A 16 8.09 8.58 2.37
C ASN A 16 9.12 7.60 2.97
N ALA A 17 10.39 8.00 3.01
CA ALA A 17 11.50 7.20 3.53
C ALA A 17 11.60 5.82 2.84
N ASP A 18 11.52 5.80 1.51
CA ASP A 18 11.57 4.62 0.64
C ASP A 18 10.55 3.51 1.00
N THR A 19 9.45 3.90 1.65
CA THR A 19 8.40 2.98 2.09
C THR A 19 7.17 3.09 1.17
N PRO A 20 6.80 2.06 0.39
CA PRO A 20 5.78 2.14 -0.67
C PRO A 20 4.35 1.89 -0.17
N ASN A 21 3.98 2.44 0.99
CA ASN A 21 2.63 2.33 1.56
C ASN A 21 1.70 3.49 1.19
N VAL A 22 2.25 4.58 0.65
CA VAL A 22 1.47 5.75 0.26
C VAL A 22 1.00 5.61 -1.18
N SER A 23 -0.29 5.89 -1.42
CA SER A 23 -0.85 5.91 -2.76
C SER A 23 -0.30 7.08 -3.58
N PRO A 24 0.07 6.87 -4.86
CA PRO A 24 0.37 7.95 -5.79
C PRO A 24 -0.89 8.66 -6.30
N SER A 25 -2.08 8.10 -6.05
CA SER A 25 -3.36 8.71 -6.40
C SER A 25 -3.53 10.05 -5.68
N ASN A 26 -4.25 10.96 -6.32
CA ASN A 26 -4.49 12.33 -5.84
C ASN A 26 -3.22 13.17 -5.61
N LYS A 27 -2.09 12.77 -6.16
CA LYS A 27 -0.85 13.56 -6.17
C LYS A 27 -0.77 14.40 -7.43
N THR A 28 -0.27 15.63 -7.28
CA THR A 28 -0.15 16.59 -8.40
C THR A 28 0.94 16.20 -9.37
N LEU A 29 0.69 16.51 -10.64
CA LEU A 29 1.61 16.32 -11.75
C LEU A 29 1.84 17.66 -12.46
N ALA A 30 3.09 17.97 -12.78
CA ALA A 30 3.46 19.16 -13.56
C ALA A 30 3.30 18.87 -15.06
N ILE A 31 2.05 18.69 -15.50
CA ILE A 31 1.69 18.54 -16.93
C ILE A 31 0.68 19.61 -17.32
N SER A 32 0.69 20.01 -18.59
CA SER A 32 -0.21 21.04 -19.13
C SER A 32 -1.46 20.47 -19.80
N ALA A 33 -1.38 19.25 -20.32
CA ALA A 33 -2.49 18.56 -20.98
C ALA A 33 -2.31 17.04 -20.92
N ALA A 34 -3.42 16.31 -21.00
CA ALA A 34 -3.45 14.86 -21.24
C ALA A 34 -4.04 14.65 -22.64
N CYS A 35 -3.34 13.91 -23.50
CA CYS A 35 -3.76 13.67 -24.87
C CYS A 35 -3.68 12.19 -25.24
N LEU A 36 -4.52 11.77 -26.17
CA LEU A 36 -4.40 10.50 -26.88
C LEU A 36 -3.17 10.51 -27.81
N ALA A 37 -2.85 9.36 -28.39
CA ALA A 37 -1.71 9.21 -29.29
C ALA A 37 -1.84 10.05 -30.59
N ASP A 38 -3.06 10.38 -31.00
CA ASP A 38 -3.38 11.23 -32.16
C ASP A 38 -3.35 12.74 -31.86
N GLY A 39 -3.05 13.12 -30.60
CA GLY A 39 -3.03 14.51 -30.14
C GLY A 39 -4.38 15.03 -29.64
N THR A 40 -5.44 14.24 -29.69
CA THR A 40 -6.74 14.63 -29.13
C THR A 40 -6.62 14.82 -27.62
N GLU A 41 -6.98 16.00 -27.14
CA GLU A 41 -6.98 16.30 -25.71
C GLU A 41 -8.05 15.50 -24.98
N VAL A 42 -7.67 14.92 -23.83
CA VAL A 42 -8.56 14.18 -22.93
C VAL A 42 -8.77 14.99 -21.68
N VAL A 43 -9.99 15.46 -21.49
CA VAL A 43 -10.43 16.15 -20.29
C VAL A 43 -11.53 15.31 -19.65
N LEU A 44 -11.23 14.72 -18.50
CA LEU A 44 -12.19 13.94 -17.73
C LEU A 44 -12.69 14.77 -16.54
N ASP A 45 -13.98 14.73 -16.28
CA ASP A 45 -14.54 15.15 -15.01
C ASP A 45 -14.37 14.03 -13.95
N GLN A 46 -14.74 14.32 -12.72
CA GLN A 46 -14.56 13.37 -11.61
C GLN A 46 -15.40 12.09 -11.80
N GLU A 47 -16.62 12.19 -12.32
CA GLU A 47 -17.50 11.05 -12.53
C GLU A 47 -16.96 10.11 -13.62
N GLN A 48 -16.49 10.69 -14.72
CA GLN A 48 -15.85 9.94 -15.80
C GLN A 48 -14.55 9.28 -15.32
N ALA A 49 -13.73 9.99 -14.55
CA ALA A 49 -12.51 9.44 -13.98
C ALA A 49 -12.80 8.28 -12.99
N ASN A 50 -13.83 8.41 -12.17
CA ASN A 50 -14.28 7.35 -11.27
C ASN A 50 -14.81 6.13 -12.03
N THR A 51 -15.53 6.35 -13.14
CA THR A 51 -15.99 5.28 -14.04
C THR A 51 -14.80 4.49 -14.59
N VAL A 52 -13.74 5.18 -15.06
CA VAL A 52 -12.51 4.54 -15.54
C VAL A 52 -11.81 3.77 -14.41
N ASN A 53 -11.74 4.33 -13.21
CA ASN A 53 -11.17 3.66 -12.05
C ASN A 53 -11.95 2.40 -11.65
N GLY A 54 -13.25 2.36 -11.89
CA GLY A 54 -14.12 1.19 -11.71
C GLY A 54 -13.69 -0.03 -12.52
N PHE A 55 -12.89 0.17 -13.57
CA PHE A 55 -12.27 -0.89 -14.39
C PHE A 55 -10.80 -1.19 -14.00
N GLY A 56 -10.34 -0.70 -12.85
CA GLY A 56 -8.95 -0.91 -12.41
C GLY A 56 -7.92 -0.07 -13.16
N VAL A 57 -8.35 1.00 -13.83
CA VAL A 57 -7.48 1.86 -14.64
C VAL A 57 -7.28 3.20 -13.94
N ALA A 58 -6.03 3.56 -13.68
CA ALA A 58 -5.67 4.89 -13.21
C ALA A 58 -5.64 5.89 -14.38
N THR A 59 -6.10 7.11 -14.15
CA THR A 59 -6.19 8.18 -15.16
C THR A 59 -5.63 9.49 -14.61
N PHE A 60 -5.71 10.56 -15.43
CA PHE A 60 -5.36 11.90 -15.00
C PHE A 60 -6.62 12.76 -14.92
N LEU A 61 -6.80 13.39 -13.76
CA LEU A 61 -7.90 14.31 -13.49
C LEU A 61 -7.35 15.72 -13.30
N ASN A 62 -7.96 16.72 -13.97
CA ASN A 62 -7.63 18.12 -13.75
C ASN A 62 -8.61 18.72 -12.72
N MET A 63 -8.14 18.82 -11.45
CA MET A 63 -8.85 19.50 -10.38
C MET A 63 -7.87 20.41 -9.65
N SER A 64 -7.87 21.69 -10.02
CA SER A 64 -6.85 22.66 -9.56
C SER A 64 -5.42 22.21 -9.87
N GLY A 65 -5.19 21.76 -11.10
CA GLY A 65 -3.98 21.11 -11.60
C GLY A 65 -4.17 19.62 -11.84
N PHE A 66 -3.35 19.07 -12.73
CA PHE A 66 -3.42 17.65 -13.05
C PHE A 66 -2.98 16.79 -11.87
N ARG A 67 -3.74 15.73 -11.61
CA ARG A 67 -3.47 14.72 -10.58
C ARG A 67 -3.59 13.33 -11.17
N LEU A 68 -2.77 12.41 -10.68
CA LEU A 68 -3.02 10.98 -10.90
C LEU A 68 -4.27 10.59 -10.12
N TRP A 69 -5.19 9.85 -10.75
CA TRP A 69 -6.46 9.46 -10.15
C TRP A 69 -6.71 7.97 -10.32
N GLY A 70 -6.74 7.24 -9.20
CA GLY A 70 -6.96 5.80 -9.11
C GLY A 70 -5.89 5.08 -8.31
N ASN A 71 -6.33 4.16 -7.44
CA ASN A 71 -5.48 3.34 -6.59
C ASN A 71 -5.82 1.84 -6.68
N ASN A 72 -6.62 1.46 -7.65
CA ASN A 72 -6.91 0.06 -7.92
C ASN A 72 -5.81 -0.58 -8.77
N THR A 73 -5.54 -1.86 -8.54
CA THR A 73 -4.70 -2.67 -9.43
C THR A 73 -5.53 -3.16 -10.62
N ALA A 74 -4.87 -3.67 -11.66
CA ALA A 74 -5.54 -4.28 -12.81
C ALA A 74 -6.33 -5.57 -12.46
N ALA A 75 -6.19 -6.11 -11.26
CA ALA A 75 -7.01 -7.22 -10.79
C ALA A 75 -8.46 -6.82 -10.47
N TYR A 76 -8.68 -5.53 -10.17
CA TYR A 76 -10.01 -4.98 -9.92
C TYR A 76 -10.74 -4.72 -11.24
N PRO A 77 -12.06 -4.94 -11.37
CA PRO A 77 -13.00 -5.40 -10.34
C PRO A 77 -13.11 -6.93 -10.18
N GLY A 78 -12.34 -7.71 -10.93
CA GLY A 78 -12.41 -9.17 -10.88
C GLY A 78 -11.96 -9.76 -9.53
N ASN A 79 -11.03 -9.08 -8.85
CA ASN A 79 -10.62 -9.39 -7.48
C ASN A 79 -10.80 -8.15 -6.59
N THR A 80 -11.62 -8.29 -5.54
CA THR A 80 -11.94 -7.23 -4.58
C THR A 80 -11.22 -7.39 -3.23
N ASP A 81 -10.39 -8.44 -3.08
CA ASP A 81 -9.59 -8.63 -1.87
C ASP A 81 -8.67 -7.41 -1.65
N PRO A 82 -8.74 -6.74 -0.49
CA PRO A 82 -7.99 -5.52 -0.22
C PRO A 82 -6.47 -5.63 -0.49
N LYS A 83 -5.88 -6.81 -0.25
CA LYS A 83 -4.44 -7.05 -0.48
C LYS A 83 -4.05 -7.04 -1.96
N ASP A 84 -4.99 -7.35 -2.86
CA ASP A 84 -4.77 -7.44 -4.30
C ASP A 84 -5.41 -6.26 -5.06
N ARG A 85 -6.52 -5.72 -4.53
CA ARG A 85 -7.23 -4.58 -5.09
C ARG A 85 -6.40 -3.30 -5.01
N TRP A 86 -5.91 -2.95 -3.80
CA TRP A 86 -5.26 -1.67 -3.56
C TRP A 86 -3.79 -1.66 -3.99
N PHE A 87 -3.45 -0.77 -4.91
CA PHE A 87 -2.10 -0.66 -5.45
C PHE A 87 -1.04 -0.41 -4.36
N SER A 88 -1.28 0.52 -3.43
CA SER A 88 -0.37 0.82 -2.33
C SER A 88 -0.22 -0.37 -1.37
N VAL A 89 -1.31 -1.05 -1.03
CA VAL A 89 -1.30 -2.23 -0.15
C VAL A 89 -0.50 -3.37 -0.79
N ARG A 90 -0.78 -3.69 -2.06
CA ARG A 90 -0.07 -4.74 -2.79
C ARG A 90 1.42 -4.47 -2.92
N ARG A 91 1.78 -3.21 -3.21
CA ARG A 91 3.18 -2.80 -3.30
C ARG A 91 3.90 -2.94 -1.97
N PHE A 92 3.28 -2.50 -0.86
CA PHE A 92 3.88 -2.62 0.46
C PHE A 92 4.12 -4.09 0.85
N LEU A 93 3.15 -4.98 0.61
CA LEU A 93 3.32 -6.42 0.87
C LEU A 93 4.45 -7.02 0.03
N SER A 94 4.51 -6.69 -1.26
CA SER A 94 5.58 -7.16 -2.15
C SER A 94 6.95 -6.62 -1.74
N TRP A 95 7.01 -5.35 -1.33
CA TRP A 95 8.23 -4.72 -0.82
C TRP A 95 8.70 -5.36 0.48
N ALA A 96 7.79 -5.64 1.41
CA ALA A 96 8.12 -6.31 2.68
C ALA A 96 8.71 -7.70 2.43
N ALA A 97 8.09 -8.49 1.53
CA ALA A 97 8.60 -9.81 1.15
C ALA A 97 10.01 -9.72 0.53
N ASN A 98 10.21 -8.81 -0.42
CA ASN A 98 11.52 -8.61 -1.05
C ASN A 98 12.56 -8.11 -0.04
N SER A 99 12.18 -7.22 0.87
CA SER A 99 13.07 -6.73 1.91
C SER A 99 13.52 -7.86 2.85
N PHE A 100 12.61 -8.76 3.21
CA PHE A 100 12.96 -9.95 4.02
C PHE A 100 13.98 -10.82 3.28
N ILE A 101 13.72 -11.15 2.02
CA ILE A 101 14.62 -11.95 1.19
C ILE A 101 16.02 -11.31 1.12
N LEU A 102 16.10 -10.02 0.80
CA LEU A 102 17.37 -9.31 0.66
C LEU A 102 18.13 -9.21 1.98
N THR A 103 17.42 -8.97 3.09
CA THR A 103 18.01 -8.83 4.42
C THR A 103 18.64 -10.13 4.88
N TYR A 104 17.96 -11.26 4.66
CA TYR A 104 18.40 -12.56 5.15
C TYR A 104 19.09 -13.44 4.12
N PHE A 105 19.27 -12.95 2.89
CA PHE A 105 20.01 -13.69 1.85
C PHE A 105 21.39 -14.13 2.32
N SER A 106 22.11 -13.29 3.04
CA SER A 106 23.44 -13.60 3.59
C SER A 106 23.42 -14.65 4.72
N LYS A 107 22.24 -15.04 5.20
CA LYS A 107 22.07 -16.08 6.23
C LYS A 107 21.78 -17.46 5.65
N VAL A 108 21.52 -17.53 4.34
CA VAL A 108 21.41 -18.81 3.64
C VAL A 108 22.73 -19.58 3.83
N ASP A 109 22.64 -20.89 3.99
CA ASP A 109 23.76 -21.80 4.30
C ASP A 109 24.43 -21.57 5.69
N SER A 110 23.90 -20.69 6.52
CA SER A 110 24.36 -20.58 7.92
C SER A 110 23.77 -21.73 8.76
N PRO A 111 24.44 -22.14 9.85
CA PRO A 111 23.91 -23.16 10.75
C PRO A 111 22.52 -22.80 11.27
N ALA A 112 21.53 -23.65 10.99
CA ALA A 112 20.14 -23.49 11.41
C ALA A 112 19.99 -23.80 12.90
N ASN A 113 20.33 -22.84 13.75
CA ASN A 113 20.22 -22.97 15.20
C ASN A 113 19.20 -21.99 15.78
N LYS A 114 18.79 -22.23 17.01
CA LYS A 114 17.81 -21.41 17.74
C LYS A 114 18.19 -19.92 17.73
N ARG A 115 19.47 -19.59 17.90
CA ARG A 115 19.97 -18.22 17.92
C ARG A 115 19.75 -17.50 16.60
N LEU A 116 19.92 -18.20 15.46
CA LEU A 116 19.65 -17.64 14.13
C LEU A 116 18.15 -17.35 13.97
N ILE A 117 17.30 -18.28 14.37
CA ILE A 117 15.84 -18.15 14.27
C ILE A 117 15.37 -16.97 15.12
N GLU A 118 15.75 -16.91 16.39
CA GLU A 118 15.40 -15.82 17.29
C GLU A 118 15.92 -14.47 16.79
N ALA A 119 17.14 -14.40 16.29
CA ALA A 119 17.69 -13.16 15.74
C ALA A 119 16.93 -12.64 14.52
N ILE A 120 16.41 -13.51 13.67
CA ILE A 120 15.56 -13.13 12.52
C ILE A 120 14.22 -12.60 13.02
N VAL A 121 13.55 -13.33 13.91
CA VAL A 121 12.25 -12.94 14.47
C VAL A 121 12.35 -11.61 15.20
N ASP A 122 13.31 -11.45 16.09
CA ASP A 122 13.49 -10.23 16.88
C ASP A 122 13.80 -9.02 15.99
N SER A 123 14.72 -9.18 15.04
CA SER A 123 15.10 -8.11 14.11
C SER A 123 13.92 -7.63 13.27
N GLU A 124 13.11 -8.56 12.73
CA GLU A 124 11.94 -8.21 11.94
C GLU A 124 10.84 -7.58 12.78
N ASN A 125 10.63 -8.06 14.01
CA ASN A 125 9.63 -7.48 14.90
C ASN A 125 10.02 -6.07 15.36
N VAL A 126 11.31 -5.80 15.59
CA VAL A 126 11.80 -4.43 15.86
C VAL A 126 11.53 -3.53 14.66
N ARG A 127 11.82 -3.99 13.43
CA ARG A 127 11.51 -3.26 12.19
C ARG A 127 10.01 -3.03 12.03
N GLY A 128 9.21 -4.08 12.24
CA GLY A 128 7.75 -4.05 12.15
C GLY A 128 7.12 -3.07 13.13
N ASN A 129 7.56 -3.05 14.38
CA ASN A 129 7.13 -2.10 15.41
C ASN A 129 7.41 -0.64 14.96
N GLY A 130 8.52 -0.40 14.27
CA GLY A 130 8.84 0.89 13.68
C GLY A 130 7.83 1.32 12.62
N PHE A 131 7.32 0.39 11.78
CA PHE A 131 6.26 0.70 10.79
C PHE A 131 4.91 0.97 11.46
N VAL A 132 4.54 0.18 12.48
CA VAL A 132 3.31 0.40 13.25
C VAL A 132 3.36 1.76 13.96
N ALA A 133 4.47 2.10 14.60
CA ALA A 133 4.64 3.38 15.29
C ALA A 133 4.55 4.59 14.36
N ARG A 134 4.98 4.45 13.09
CA ARG A 134 4.85 5.49 12.06
C ARG A 134 3.46 5.52 11.38
N GLY A 135 2.54 4.65 11.75
CA GLY A 135 1.21 4.56 11.12
C GLY A 135 1.24 4.02 9.68
N VAL A 136 2.23 3.22 9.32
CA VAL A 136 2.35 2.59 8.00
C VAL A 136 1.39 1.39 7.87
N CYS A 137 1.28 0.62 8.93
CA CYS A 137 0.41 -0.55 9.01
C CYS A 137 -0.17 -0.72 10.43
N ALA A 138 -1.28 -1.43 10.52
CA ALA A 138 -1.92 -1.76 11.79
C ALA A 138 -1.21 -2.91 12.51
N ARG A 139 -0.58 -3.81 11.75
CA ARG A 139 0.18 -4.95 12.26
C ARG A 139 1.36 -5.23 11.35
N TYR A 140 2.50 -5.53 11.95
CA TYR A 140 3.66 -6.14 11.30
C TYR A 140 4.32 -7.04 12.33
N GLU A 141 4.20 -8.34 12.16
CA GLU A 141 4.71 -9.33 13.11
C GLU A 141 5.26 -10.53 12.36
N VAL A 142 6.42 -11.00 12.78
CA VAL A 142 7.04 -12.22 12.27
C VAL A 142 7.10 -13.24 13.39
N ILE A 143 6.64 -14.44 13.10
CA ILE A 143 6.70 -15.56 14.04
C ILE A 143 7.41 -16.76 13.43
N TYR A 144 7.97 -17.56 14.28
CA TYR A 144 8.43 -18.92 14.01
C TYR A 144 7.50 -19.88 14.74
N ASP A 145 6.79 -20.74 13.99
CA ASP A 145 5.90 -21.74 14.56
C ASP A 145 6.60 -23.11 14.55
N GLU A 146 6.83 -23.67 15.75
CA GLU A 146 7.46 -24.98 15.91
C GLU A 146 6.60 -26.10 15.30
N ALA A 147 5.27 -25.95 15.27
CA ALA A 147 4.37 -26.96 14.70
C ALA A 147 4.51 -27.09 13.17
N GLU A 148 4.87 -25.99 12.49
CA GLU A 148 5.09 -25.98 11.04
C GLU A 148 6.55 -26.26 10.63
N ASN A 149 7.48 -26.16 11.57
CA ASN A 149 8.90 -26.44 11.36
C ASN A 149 9.25 -27.80 11.97
N THR A 150 8.84 -28.87 11.29
CA THR A 150 9.06 -30.24 11.80
C THR A 150 10.54 -30.58 11.84
N THR A 151 10.89 -31.59 12.67
CA THR A 151 12.28 -32.09 12.71
C THR A 151 12.79 -32.51 11.33
N ALA A 152 11.92 -33.07 10.47
CA ALA A 152 12.27 -33.45 9.13
C ALA A 152 12.63 -32.24 8.26
N ASP A 153 11.81 -31.18 8.30
CA ASP A 153 12.08 -29.92 7.56
C ASP A 153 13.40 -29.29 8.01
N LEU A 154 13.65 -29.26 9.33
CA LEU A 154 14.88 -28.70 9.88
C LEU A 154 16.13 -29.51 9.49
N LEU A 155 16.01 -30.84 9.42
CA LEU A 155 17.10 -31.71 8.95
C LEU A 155 17.38 -31.52 7.44
N ASP A 156 16.34 -31.18 6.66
CA ASP A 156 16.46 -30.81 5.25
C ASP A 156 16.90 -29.35 5.04
N GLY A 157 17.19 -28.62 6.13
CA GLY A 157 17.66 -27.24 6.08
C GLY A 157 16.55 -26.21 5.78
N LYS A 158 15.29 -26.59 5.90
CA LYS A 158 14.14 -25.71 5.66
C LYS A 158 13.67 -25.07 6.95
N ILE A 159 13.57 -23.74 6.94
CA ILE A 159 13.01 -22.94 8.03
C ILE A 159 11.91 -22.06 7.46
N THR A 160 10.72 -22.12 8.06
CA THR A 160 9.54 -21.35 7.66
C THR A 160 9.22 -20.28 8.69
N PHE A 161 9.04 -19.04 8.24
CA PHE A 161 8.57 -17.92 9.05
C PHE A 161 7.25 -17.42 8.50
N HIS A 162 6.34 -17.00 9.39
CA HIS A 162 5.11 -16.32 9.01
C HIS A 162 5.24 -14.83 9.27
N GLN A 163 4.89 -14.03 8.26
CA GLN A 163 4.80 -12.58 8.36
C GLN A 163 3.32 -12.16 8.34
N TYR A 164 2.82 -11.61 9.44
CA TYR A 164 1.49 -11.03 9.55
C TYR A 164 1.58 -9.53 9.35
N ILE A 165 1.20 -9.06 8.17
CA ILE A 165 1.29 -7.66 7.79
C ILE A 165 -0.09 -7.16 7.37
N THR A 166 -0.57 -6.09 8.02
CA THR A 166 -1.86 -5.46 7.73
C THR A 166 -1.65 -3.98 7.44
N PRO A 167 -1.36 -3.60 6.19
CA PRO A 167 -1.28 -2.20 5.78
C PRO A 167 -2.64 -1.52 5.91
N TYR A 168 -2.65 -0.19 6.10
CA TYR A 168 -3.88 0.58 6.02
C TYR A 168 -4.36 0.68 4.57
N THR A 169 -5.65 0.47 4.37
CA THR A 169 -6.30 0.71 3.07
C THR A 169 -6.49 2.22 2.85
N PRO A 170 -6.46 2.70 1.60
CA PRO A 170 -6.73 4.11 1.32
C PRO A 170 -8.18 4.48 1.63
N ALA A 171 -8.41 5.70 2.09
CA ALA A 171 -9.73 6.31 2.13
C ALA A 171 -10.09 6.72 0.69
N GLU A 172 -10.85 5.89 -0.03
CA GLU A 172 -11.25 6.14 -1.41
C GLU A 172 -12.45 7.08 -1.49
N ASP A 173 -13.34 6.99 -0.50
CA ASP A 173 -14.55 7.82 -0.39
C ASP A 173 -14.65 8.39 1.03
N ILE A 174 -14.96 9.68 1.10
CA ILE A 174 -15.16 10.40 2.37
C ILE A 174 -16.49 11.13 2.23
N GLU A 175 -17.50 10.63 2.93
CA GLU A 175 -18.83 11.21 2.96
C GLU A 175 -18.98 12.12 4.18
N ASP A 176 -19.50 13.32 3.96
CA ASP A 176 -19.87 14.26 5.01
C ASP A 176 -21.39 14.48 5.00
N VAL A 177 -22.03 14.16 6.11
CA VAL A 177 -23.47 14.35 6.29
C VAL A 177 -23.69 15.55 7.24
N ILE A 178 -24.21 16.62 6.67
CA ILE A 178 -24.51 17.85 7.44
C ILE A 178 -25.96 17.79 7.92
N GLU A 179 -26.16 17.77 9.23
CA GLU A 179 -27.46 17.83 9.87
C GLU A 179 -27.67 19.16 10.56
N PHE A 180 -28.86 19.72 10.40
CA PHE A 180 -29.27 20.93 11.13
C PHE A 180 -29.93 20.51 12.46
N ASP A 181 -29.34 20.95 13.59
CA ASP A 181 -29.86 20.75 14.94
C ASP A 181 -30.61 21.98 15.45
N PRO A 182 -31.96 22.00 15.37
CA PRO A 182 -32.77 23.13 15.83
C PRO A 182 -32.79 23.24 17.35
N ASP A 183 -32.57 22.16 18.10
CA ASP A 183 -32.63 22.18 19.57
C ASP A 183 -31.41 22.87 20.16
N ALA A 184 -30.24 22.83 19.50
CA ALA A 184 -29.07 23.59 19.89
C ALA A 184 -29.33 25.12 19.87
N LEU A 185 -30.07 25.61 18.86
CA LEU A 185 -30.47 27.02 18.78
C LEU A 185 -31.40 27.42 19.93
N THR A 186 -32.39 26.59 20.24
CA THR A 186 -33.33 26.81 21.35
C THR A 186 -32.62 26.89 22.70
N THR A 187 -31.64 25.98 22.90
CA THR A 187 -30.82 25.95 24.13
C THR A 187 -29.93 27.19 24.25
N ALA A 188 -29.39 27.69 23.14
CA ALA A 188 -28.52 28.86 23.13
C ALA A 188 -29.27 30.18 23.37
N LEU A 189 -30.61 30.22 23.16
CA LEU A 189 -31.46 31.40 23.33
C LEU A 189 -32.24 31.39 24.65
N SER A 190 -32.15 30.35 25.43
CA SER A 190 -32.75 30.23 26.78
C SER A 190 -31.76 30.60 27.88
#